data_eb7f01650612db51d4cb5fc76c4f0fdd
#
_entry.id   eb7f01650612db51d4cb5fc76c4f0fdd
#
_cell.length_a   1.000
_cell.length_b   1.000
_cell.length_c   1.000
_cell.angle_alpha   90.00
_cell.angle_beta   90.00
_cell.angle_gamma   90.00
#
_symmetry.space_group_name_H-M   'P 1'
#
loop_
_entity.id
_entity.type
_entity.pdbx_description
1 polymer ?
#
loop_
_entity_poly.entity_id
_entity_poly.type
_entity_poly.pdbx_seq_one_letter_code
_entity_poly.pdbx_strand_id
1 'polypeptide(L)'
;MTKYFTSDTHFAHPFVAALRGYAKTGFTSDNTIRQQANEAHMQVKDCVNWYRHDMDVTDHINETVGPNDELYILGDLCSGSAWSLHHALIHIKSLRCPRNNRHLILGNHDDVLYGKSKGFKELTEAFGEIGRIGMTDITDGETIMTVFLCHFQWREDFDLPAVDGMASNWAKPELRRYAIPQVGESMRLLHGHTHADTPHEFRNRNEINVGLEAWNMRPVSEAELVRMFQEN
;
A
#
# COMPACT_ATOMS: atom_id res chain seq x y z
N MET A 1 -7.77 16.31 13.86
CA MET A 1 -6.64 15.64 13.19
C MET A 1 -6.97 14.16 13.19
N THR A 2 -7.21 13.60 12.04
CA THR A 2 -7.59 12.19 11.85
C THR A 2 -6.44 11.47 11.17
N LYS A 3 -6.20 10.23 11.55
CA LYS A 3 -5.22 9.37 10.89
C LYS A 3 -5.90 8.55 9.80
N TYR A 4 -5.26 8.50 8.65
CA TYR A 4 -5.67 7.71 7.51
C TYR A 4 -4.57 6.75 7.09
N PHE A 5 -4.96 5.57 6.64
CA PHE A 5 -4.04 4.49 6.29
C PHE A 5 -4.33 4.01 4.88
N THR A 6 -3.28 3.69 4.15
CA THR A 6 -3.33 3.04 2.84
C THR A 6 -2.05 2.26 2.59
N SER A 7 -2.01 1.45 1.57
CA SER A 7 -0.83 0.71 1.11
C SER A 7 -0.88 0.50 -0.39
N ASP A 8 0.25 0.09 -0.96
CA ASP A 8 0.34 -0.40 -2.34
C ASP A 8 -0.16 0.63 -3.36
N THR A 9 0.26 1.89 -3.20
CA THR A 9 -0.13 2.96 -4.14
C THR A 9 0.40 2.72 -5.55
N HIS A 10 1.56 2.08 -5.68
CA HIS A 10 2.17 1.65 -6.94
C HIS A 10 2.16 2.73 -8.03
N PHE A 11 2.47 3.98 -7.66
CA PHE A 11 2.65 5.05 -8.64
C PHE A 11 3.67 4.67 -9.70
N ALA A 12 3.36 4.99 -10.95
CA ALA A 12 4.16 4.65 -12.11
C ALA A 12 4.51 3.14 -12.18
N HIS A 13 3.52 2.29 -11.86
CA HIS A 13 3.62 0.83 -11.99
C HIS A 13 2.60 0.30 -13.02
N PRO A 14 2.94 0.28 -14.31
CA PRO A 14 1.98 -0.02 -15.38
C PRO A 14 1.27 -1.36 -15.23
N PHE A 15 1.96 -2.39 -14.70
CA PHE A 15 1.35 -3.70 -14.53
C PHE A 15 0.26 -3.68 -13.45
N VAL A 16 0.50 -3.06 -12.29
CA VAL A 16 -0.52 -2.92 -11.25
C VAL A 16 -1.66 -2.03 -11.74
N ALA A 17 -1.37 -0.93 -12.42
CA ALA A 17 -2.40 -0.09 -13.03
C ALA A 17 -3.28 -0.87 -14.02
N ALA A 18 -2.71 -1.81 -14.80
CA ALA A 18 -3.51 -2.68 -15.67
C ALA A 18 -4.46 -3.55 -14.84
N LEU A 19 -3.97 -4.21 -13.78
CA LEU A 19 -4.80 -5.06 -12.91
C LEU A 19 -5.96 -4.28 -12.26
N ARG A 20 -5.77 -2.99 -12.04
CA ARG A 20 -6.78 -2.05 -11.50
C ARG A 20 -7.72 -1.47 -12.57
N GLY A 21 -7.75 -2.03 -13.77
CA GLY A 21 -8.71 -1.62 -14.82
C GLY A 21 -8.22 -0.52 -15.76
N TYR A 22 -6.95 -0.11 -15.70
CA TYR A 22 -6.43 0.99 -16.54
C TYR A 22 -5.78 0.53 -17.84
N ALA A 23 -6.03 -0.71 -18.29
CA ALA A 23 -5.60 -1.14 -19.63
C ALA A 23 -6.26 -0.28 -20.72
N LYS A 24 -5.50 0.05 -21.78
CA LYS A 24 -6.04 0.75 -22.95
C LYS A 24 -6.93 -0.17 -23.76
N THR A 25 -7.81 0.42 -24.58
CA THR A 25 -8.66 -0.32 -25.51
C THR A 25 -7.83 -1.29 -26.36
N GLY A 26 -8.26 -2.53 -26.41
CA GLY A 26 -7.57 -3.61 -27.11
C GLY A 26 -6.64 -4.46 -26.23
N PHE A 27 -6.48 -4.11 -24.96
CA PHE A 27 -5.73 -4.87 -23.97
C PHE A 27 -6.63 -5.24 -22.78
N THR A 28 -6.31 -6.32 -22.07
CA THR A 28 -7.08 -6.76 -20.89
C THR A 28 -6.47 -6.26 -19.59
N SER A 29 -7.33 -6.06 -18.60
CA SER A 29 -6.94 -5.64 -17.25
C SER A 29 -6.71 -6.86 -16.35
N ASP A 30 -5.82 -7.75 -16.77
CA ASP A 30 -5.46 -8.98 -16.05
C ASP A 30 -3.98 -9.35 -16.25
N ASN A 31 -3.57 -10.48 -15.72
CA ASN A 31 -2.20 -10.98 -15.77
C ASN A 31 -1.70 -11.23 -17.20
N THR A 32 -2.57 -11.33 -18.21
CA THR A 32 -2.19 -11.57 -19.60
C THR A 32 -1.66 -10.33 -20.31
N ILE A 33 -1.82 -9.13 -19.72
CA ILE A 33 -1.35 -7.85 -20.27
C ILE A 33 0.14 -7.89 -20.69
N ARG A 34 0.99 -8.61 -19.94
CA ARG A 34 2.42 -8.76 -20.28
C ARG A 34 2.62 -9.56 -21.57
N GLN A 35 1.85 -10.63 -21.72
CA GLN A 35 1.87 -11.44 -22.93
C GLN A 35 1.34 -10.65 -24.13
N GLN A 36 0.21 -9.97 -23.99
CA GLN A 36 -0.39 -9.14 -25.03
C GLN A 36 0.55 -8.01 -25.49
N ALA A 37 1.20 -7.34 -24.55
CA ALA A 37 2.18 -6.29 -24.87
C ALA A 37 3.35 -6.88 -25.69
N ASN A 38 3.86 -8.04 -25.29
CA ASN A 38 4.94 -8.71 -26.00
C ASN A 38 4.53 -9.16 -27.43
N GLU A 39 3.33 -9.72 -27.59
CA GLU A 39 2.76 -10.11 -28.90
C GLU A 39 2.58 -8.89 -29.83
N ALA A 40 2.22 -7.73 -29.23
CA ALA A 40 2.11 -6.46 -29.94
C ALA A 40 3.46 -5.75 -30.17
N HIS A 41 4.59 -6.33 -29.72
CA HIS A 41 5.92 -5.69 -29.73
C HIS A 41 5.95 -4.34 -29.00
N MET A 42 5.20 -4.21 -27.91
CA MET A 42 5.08 -3.00 -27.08
C MET A 42 5.58 -3.26 -25.65
N GLN A 43 5.88 -2.17 -24.93
CA GLN A 43 6.09 -2.26 -23.48
C GLN A 43 4.75 -2.16 -22.75
N VAL A 44 4.60 -2.81 -21.59
CA VAL A 44 3.36 -2.76 -20.80
C VAL A 44 2.92 -1.31 -20.53
N LYS A 45 3.85 -0.40 -20.26
CA LYS A 45 3.53 1.03 -20.04
C LYS A 45 2.84 1.69 -21.24
N ASP A 46 3.05 1.20 -22.45
CA ASP A 46 2.44 1.75 -23.66
C ASP A 46 1.03 1.20 -23.89
N CYS A 47 0.69 0.08 -23.23
CA CYS A 47 -0.61 -0.59 -23.28
C CYS A 47 -1.56 -0.16 -22.14
N VAL A 48 -1.11 0.69 -21.22
CA VAL A 48 -1.84 1.04 -19.98
C VAL A 48 -1.88 2.55 -19.79
N ASN A 49 -2.99 3.03 -19.24
CA ASN A 49 -3.17 4.42 -18.83
C ASN A 49 -2.66 4.64 -17.39
N TRP A 50 -1.41 4.23 -17.12
CA TRP A 50 -0.81 4.30 -15.79
C TRP A 50 -0.81 5.72 -15.20
N TYR A 51 -0.66 6.75 -16.03
CA TYR A 51 -0.74 8.13 -15.57
C TYR A 51 -2.13 8.50 -15.06
N ARG A 52 -3.19 8.00 -15.72
CA ARG A 52 -4.56 8.19 -15.25
C ARG A 52 -4.79 7.49 -13.91
N HIS A 53 -4.29 6.26 -13.76
CA HIS A 53 -4.29 5.56 -12.48
C HIS A 53 -3.66 6.40 -11.37
N ASP A 54 -2.48 6.96 -11.62
CA ASP A 54 -1.75 7.75 -10.63
C ASP A 54 -2.49 9.03 -10.25
N MET A 55 -3.14 9.68 -11.21
CA MET A 55 -4.01 10.83 -10.94
C MET A 55 -5.22 10.44 -10.08
N ASP A 56 -5.92 9.37 -10.43
CA ASP A 56 -7.10 8.91 -9.70
C ASP A 56 -6.74 8.52 -8.25
N VAL A 57 -5.60 7.83 -8.03
CA VAL A 57 -5.09 7.54 -6.68
C VAL A 57 -4.81 8.83 -5.90
N THR A 58 -4.16 9.81 -6.54
CA THR A 58 -3.86 11.11 -5.92
C THR A 58 -5.12 11.86 -5.54
N ASP A 59 -6.11 11.89 -6.43
CA ASP A 59 -7.38 12.56 -6.21
C ASP A 59 -8.16 11.89 -5.08
N HIS A 60 -8.23 10.56 -5.04
CA HIS A 60 -8.88 9.82 -3.97
C HIS A 60 -8.21 10.05 -2.60
N ILE A 61 -6.87 10.12 -2.55
CA ILE A 61 -6.18 10.49 -1.32
C ILE A 61 -6.55 11.92 -0.92
N ASN A 62 -6.51 12.88 -1.84
CA ASN A 62 -6.80 14.29 -1.56
C ASN A 62 -8.28 14.56 -1.22
N GLU A 63 -9.22 13.78 -1.72
CA GLU A 63 -10.63 13.85 -1.34
C GLU A 63 -10.87 13.34 0.09
N THR A 64 -10.05 12.40 0.54
CA THR A 64 -10.21 11.70 1.83
C THR A 64 -9.39 12.36 2.93
N VAL A 65 -8.14 12.73 2.64
CA VAL A 65 -7.16 13.23 3.63
C VAL A 65 -7.02 14.74 3.50
N GLY A 66 -7.34 15.45 4.57
CA GLY A 66 -7.27 16.90 4.64
C GLY A 66 -5.87 17.43 5.00
N PRO A 67 -5.69 18.77 4.96
CA PRO A 67 -4.40 19.40 5.26
C PRO A 67 -3.98 19.35 6.74
N ASN A 68 -4.90 18.98 7.63
CA ASN A 68 -4.63 18.86 9.06
C ASN A 68 -4.58 17.39 9.52
N ASP A 69 -4.72 16.43 8.61
CA ASP A 69 -4.75 15.01 8.91
C ASP A 69 -3.38 14.36 8.73
N GLU A 70 -3.22 13.16 9.25
CA GLU A 70 -2.04 12.32 9.05
C GLU A 70 -2.32 11.22 8.02
N LEU A 71 -1.37 10.95 7.15
CA LEU A 71 -1.43 9.88 6.15
C LEU A 71 -0.29 8.89 6.38
N TYR A 72 -0.66 7.64 6.61
CA TYR A 72 0.24 6.50 6.70
C TYR A 72 0.16 5.67 5.41
N ILE A 73 1.27 5.54 4.69
CA ILE A 73 1.39 4.66 3.51
C ILE A 73 2.23 3.45 3.93
N LEU A 74 1.61 2.28 3.91
CA LEU A 74 2.24 1.04 4.41
C LEU A 74 2.95 0.28 3.29
N GLY A 75 3.73 0.99 2.49
CA GLY A 75 4.67 0.43 1.53
C GLY A 75 4.18 0.33 0.10
N ASP A 76 5.12 -0.09 -0.73
CA ASP A 76 5.00 -0.25 -2.17
C ASP A 76 4.46 1.01 -2.87
N LEU A 77 5.19 2.11 -2.58
CA LEU A 77 4.90 3.44 -3.11
C LEU A 77 4.92 3.47 -4.65
N CYS A 78 5.86 2.72 -5.25
CA CYS A 78 6.06 2.66 -6.70
C CYS A 78 6.67 1.32 -7.13
N SER A 79 7.07 1.16 -8.40
CA SER A 79 7.63 -0.10 -8.92
C SER A 79 9.07 -0.42 -8.48
N GLY A 80 9.70 0.40 -7.63
CA GLY A 80 11.07 0.16 -7.15
C GLY A 80 12.18 0.63 -8.12
N SER A 81 11.87 1.37 -9.18
CA SER A 81 12.86 1.97 -10.07
C SER A 81 13.05 3.47 -9.79
N ALA A 82 14.20 4.04 -10.17
CA ALA A 82 14.43 5.48 -10.03
C ALA A 82 13.45 6.31 -10.88
N TRP A 83 13.02 5.79 -12.01
CA TRP A 83 12.02 6.42 -12.86
C TRP A 83 10.65 6.46 -12.16
N SER A 84 10.18 5.33 -11.62
CA SER A 84 8.90 5.26 -10.92
C SER A 84 8.91 6.08 -9.63
N LEU A 85 10.03 6.11 -8.88
CA LEU A 85 10.16 6.95 -7.71
C LEU A 85 10.01 8.43 -8.07
N HIS A 86 10.66 8.88 -9.15
CA HIS A 86 10.53 10.27 -9.60
C HIS A 86 9.05 10.64 -9.85
N HIS A 87 8.32 9.79 -10.57
CA HIS A 87 6.89 10.02 -10.82
C HIS A 87 6.04 9.94 -9.54
N ALA A 88 6.27 8.94 -8.69
CA ALA A 88 5.58 8.82 -7.41
C ALA A 88 5.73 10.08 -6.55
N LEU A 89 6.93 10.65 -6.50
CA LEU A 89 7.20 11.84 -5.69
C LEU A 89 6.52 13.12 -6.22
N ILE A 90 6.21 13.20 -7.52
CA ILE A 90 5.37 14.27 -8.06
C ILE A 90 3.98 14.19 -7.41
N HIS A 91 3.38 13.01 -7.38
CA HIS A 91 2.07 12.78 -6.79
C HIS A 91 2.08 12.98 -5.26
N ILE A 92 3.05 12.40 -4.56
CA ILE A 92 3.18 12.56 -3.11
C ILE A 92 3.36 14.02 -2.70
N LYS A 93 4.18 14.80 -3.43
CA LYS A 93 4.40 16.22 -3.13
C LYS A 93 3.18 17.09 -3.43
N SER A 94 2.25 16.63 -4.27
CA SER A 94 1.00 17.33 -4.59
C SER A 94 -0.14 17.02 -3.58
N LEU A 95 0.06 16.11 -2.65
CA LEU A 95 -0.95 15.81 -1.64
C LEU A 95 -1.23 17.00 -0.72
N ARG A 96 -2.50 17.19 -0.35
CA ARG A 96 -2.95 18.26 0.57
C ARG A 96 -2.39 18.07 1.98
N CYS A 97 -2.21 16.83 2.41
CA CYS A 97 -1.55 16.48 3.65
C CYS A 97 -0.09 16.97 3.63
N PRO A 98 0.37 17.77 4.61
CA PRO A 98 1.72 18.33 4.59
C PRO A 98 2.77 17.23 4.84
N ARG A 99 4.00 17.48 4.39
CA ARG A 99 5.13 16.54 4.50
C ARG A 99 5.28 15.93 5.90
N ASN A 100 5.18 16.75 6.94
CA ASN A 100 5.43 16.32 8.32
C ASN A 100 4.34 15.34 8.86
N ASN A 101 3.20 15.32 8.19
CA ASN A 101 2.07 14.42 8.52
C ASN A 101 1.99 13.22 7.56
N ARG A 102 2.99 13.01 6.71
CA ARG A 102 3.09 11.85 5.84
C ARG A 102 4.10 10.87 6.41
N HIS A 103 3.68 9.64 6.62
CA HIS A 103 4.47 8.55 7.21
C HIS A 103 4.56 7.42 6.18
N LEU A 104 5.76 6.87 5.98
CA LEU A 104 6.02 5.76 5.08
C LEU A 104 6.57 4.56 5.85
N ILE A 105 5.88 3.45 5.79
CA ILE A 105 6.44 2.14 6.13
C ILE A 105 6.93 1.52 4.82
N LEU A 106 8.19 1.09 4.77
CA LEU A 106 8.80 0.58 3.55
C LEU A 106 8.25 -0.78 3.17
N GLY A 107 7.79 -0.92 1.92
CA GLY A 107 7.49 -2.19 1.29
C GLY A 107 8.70 -2.79 0.57
N ASN A 108 8.50 -3.94 -0.07
CA ASN A 108 9.59 -4.62 -0.79
C ASN A 108 10.09 -3.83 -2.02
N HIS A 109 9.23 -3.06 -2.67
CA HIS A 109 9.64 -2.20 -3.77
C HIS A 109 10.39 -0.95 -3.29
N ASP A 110 10.04 -0.42 -2.13
CA ASP A 110 10.66 0.78 -1.56
C ASP A 110 12.03 0.49 -0.98
N ASP A 111 12.24 -0.69 -0.41
CA ASP A 111 13.48 -1.10 0.24
C ASP A 111 14.68 -1.05 -0.70
N VAL A 112 14.46 -1.41 -1.96
CA VAL A 112 15.47 -1.33 -3.01
C VAL A 112 15.92 0.10 -3.27
N LEU A 113 15.00 1.07 -3.14
CA LEU A 113 15.26 2.50 -3.36
C LEU A 113 15.87 3.14 -2.11
N TYR A 114 15.34 2.80 -0.94
CA TYR A 114 15.80 3.31 0.34
C TYR A 114 17.25 2.91 0.64
N GLY A 115 17.66 1.73 0.18
CA GLY A 115 19.05 1.27 0.28
C GLY A 115 20.05 2.05 -0.59
N LYS A 116 19.59 2.95 -1.47
CA LYS A 116 20.43 3.78 -2.35
C LYS A 116 20.44 5.22 -1.84
N SER A 117 21.61 5.85 -1.77
CA SER A 117 21.78 7.21 -1.22
C SER A 117 20.84 8.24 -1.86
N LYS A 118 20.62 8.16 -3.18
CA LYS A 118 19.71 9.07 -3.89
C LYS A 118 18.26 8.82 -3.51
N GLY A 119 17.80 7.56 -3.54
CA GLY A 119 16.43 7.20 -3.18
C GLY A 119 16.11 7.54 -1.73
N PHE A 120 17.04 7.29 -0.82
CA PHE A 120 16.93 7.70 0.58
C PHE A 120 16.68 9.21 0.72
N LYS A 121 17.50 10.03 0.07
CA LYS A 121 17.34 11.49 0.12
C LYS A 121 15.98 11.94 -0.43
N GLU A 122 15.59 11.42 -1.59
CA GLU A 122 14.33 11.79 -2.24
C GLU A 122 13.11 11.42 -1.37
N LEU A 123 13.11 10.24 -0.75
CA LEU A 123 12.05 9.81 0.17
C LEU A 123 12.01 10.67 1.43
N THR A 124 13.14 10.97 2.05
CA THR A 124 13.19 11.81 3.25
C THR A 124 12.79 13.27 2.99
N GLU A 125 12.85 13.74 1.75
CA GLU A 125 12.32 15.07 1.36
C GLU A 125 10.79 15.06 1.19
N ALA A 126 10.15 13.90 1.02
CA ALA A 126 8.72 13.76 0.75
C ALA A 126 7.88 13.35 1.99
N PHE A 127 8.50 12.68 2.95
CA PHE A 127 7.85 12.15 4.14
C PHE A 127 8.42 12.76 5.42
N GLY A 128 7.59 12.86 6.47
CA GLY A 128 7.99 13.27 7.82
C GLY A 128 8.73 12.17 8.54
N GLU A 129 8.21 10.94 8.42
CA GLU A 129 8.79 9.74 9.00
C GLU A 129 8.87 8.62 7.97
N ILE A 130 9.92 7.79 8.09
CA ILE A 130 10.10 6.59 7.28
C ILE A 130 10.60 5.47 8.19
N GLY A 131 9.94 4.32 8.14
CA GLY A 131 10.31 3.13 8.90
C GLY A 131 10.09 1.85 8.12
N ARG A 132 10.52 0.71 8.66
CA ARG A 132 10.19 -0.64 8.15
C ARG A 132 9.05 -1.27 8.93
N ILE A 133 8.95 -0.90 10.18
CA ILE A 133 7.93 -1.28 11.14
C ILE A 133 7.60 -0.02 11.92
N GLY A 134 6.35 0.18 12.22
CA GLY A 134 5.87 1.27 13.05
C GLY A 134 4.87 0.80 14.08
N MET A 135 4.46 1.72 14.92
CA MET A 135 3.38 1.54 15.88
C MET A 135 2.72 2.89 16.10
N THR A 136 1.40 2.89 16.17
CA THR A 136 0.62 4.11 16.48
C THR A 136 -0.66 3.75 17.21
N ASP A 137 -1.22 4.71 17.91
CA ASP A 137 -2.57 4.59 18.46
C ASP A 137 -3.59 5.07 17.41
N ILE A 138 -4.70 4.36 17.32
CA ILE A 138 -5.88 4.71 16.51
C ILE A 138 -7.09 4.89 17.43
N THR A 139 -8.03 5.76 17.04
CA THR A 139 -9.20 6.06 17.85
C THR A 139 -10.45 6.36 17.02
N ASP A 140 -11.62 5.99 17.56
CA ASP A 140 -12.94 6.43 17.08
C ASP A 140 -13.53 7.58 17.93
N GLY A 141 -12.75 8.10 18.88
CA GLY A 141 -13.15 9.12 19.85
C GLY A 141 -13.57 8.56 21.20
N GLU A 142 -13.92 7.28 21.29
CA GLU A 142 -14.31 6.59 22.53
C GLU A 142 -13.29 5.53 22.94
N THR A 143 -12.81 4.77 21.98
CA THR A 143 -11.83 3.71 22.15
C THR A 143 -10.48 4.13 21.61
N ILE A 144 -9.41 3.76 22.30
CA ILE A 144 -8.02 3.89 21.80
C ILE A 144 -7.42 2.49 21.70
N MET A 145 -6.82 2.19 20.54
CA MET A 145 -6.14 0.92 20.28
C MET A 145 -4.75 1.18 19.74
N THR A 146 -3.74 0.48 20.26
CA THR A 146 -2.41 0.46 19.67
C THR A 146 -2.36 -0.57 18.56
N VAL A 147 -1.85 -0.18 17.38
CA VAL A 147 -1.68 -1.04 16.21
C VAL A 147 -0.23 -1.03 15.74
N PHE A 148 0.25 -2.18 15.30
CA PHE A 148 1.51 -2.29 14.58
C PHE A 148 1.29 -1.95 13.10
N LEU A 149 2.32 -1.39 12.50
CA LEU A 149 2.36 -1.01 11.08
C LEU A 149 3.48 -1.80 10.41
N CYS A 150 3.14 -2.60 9.41
CA CYS A 150 4.09 -3.32 8.59
C CYS A 150 3.54 -3.42 7.18
N HIS A 151 4.39 -3.45 6.17
CA HIS A 151 3.92 -3.71 4.82
C HIS A 151 3.39 -5.14 4.66
N PHE A 152 3.96 -6.11 5.41
CA PHE A 152 3.62 -7.52 5.31
C PHE A 152 2.60 -7.92 6.38
N GLN A 153 1.77 -8.92 6.05
CA GLN A 153 0.92 -9.64 6.99
C GLN A 153 1.74 -10.27 8.12
N TRP A 154 1.09 -10.86 9.13
CA TRP A 154 1.77 -11.60 10.16
C TRP A 154 2.69 -12.68 9.55
N ARG A 155 3.85 -12.92 10.17
CA ARG A 155 4.83 -13.88 9.64
C ARG A 155 4.26 -15.29 9.48
N GLU A 156 3.40 -15.65 10.38
CA GLU A 156 2.75 -16.97 10.44
C GLU A 156 1.80 -17.19 9.26
N ASP A 157 1.28 -16.14 8.66
CA ASP A 157 0.30 -16.20 7.60
C ASP A 157 0.90 -16.24 6.19
N PHE A 158 2.23 -16.17 6.05
CA PHE A 158 2.89 -16.25 4.75
C PHE A 158 2.61 -17.54 3.96
N ASP A 159 2.34 -18.63 4.65
CA ASP A 159 2.07 -19.93 4.04
C ASP A 159 0.58 -20.30 3.99
N LEU A 160 -0.28 -19.41 4.52
CA LEU A 160 -1.73 -19.64 4.50
C LEU A 160 -2.33 -19.10 3.19
N PRO A 161 -3.28 -19.83 2.57
CA PRO A 161 -4.09 -19.26 1.51
C PRO A 161 -4.98 -18.16 2.11
N ALA A 162 -5.15 -17.07 1.37
CA ALA A 162 -6.12 -16.04 1.72
C ALA A 162 -7.53 -16.63 1.85
N VAL A 163 -8.36 -16.03 2.71
CA VAL A 163 -9.73 -16.51 3.00
C VAL A 163 -10.55 -16.62 1.72
N ASP A 164 -10.37 -15.72 0.78
CA ASP A 164 -11.10 -15.66 -0.49
C ASP A 164 -10.39 -16.39 -1.66
N GLY A 165 -9.43 -17.27 -1.34
CA GLY A 165 -8.73 -18.07 -2.35
C GLY A 165 -7.63 -17.33 -3.11
N MET A 166 -7.34 -16.09 -2.75
CA MET A 166 -6.17 -15.38 -3.26
C MET A 166 -4.90 -15.92 -2.60
N ALA A 167 -3.90 -16.22 -3.41
CA ALA A 167 -2.63 -16.68 -2.89
C ALA A 167 -1.82 -15.50 -2.34
N SER A 168 -1.66 -15.43 -1.03
CA SER A 168 -0.81 -14.43 -0.36
C SER A 168 0.70 -14.66 -0.56
N ASN A 169 1.08 -15.71 -1.25
CA ASN A 169 2.45 -16.25 -1.29
C ASN A 169 3.37 -15.61 -2.34
N TRP A 170 3.17 -14.34 -2.66
CA TRP A 170 4.03 -13.63 -3.58
C TRP A 170 5.36 -13.18 -2.96
N ALA A 171 5.45 -13.20 -1.63
CA ALA A 171 6.67 -12.83 -0.95
C ALA A 171 7.73 -13.91 -1.08
N LYS A 172 8.86 -13.55 -1.64
CA LYS A 172 10.04 -14.41 -1.63
C LYS A 172 10.40 -14.78 -0.18
N PRO A 173 10.92 -15.98 0.08
CA PRO A 173 11.24 -16.43 1.44
C PRO A 173 12.10 -15.44 2.23
N GLU A 174 13.00 -14.71 1.56
CA GLU A 174 13.84 -13.70 2.18
C GLU A 174 13.06 -12.49 2.72
N LEU A 175 11.86 -12.23 2.22
CA LEU A 175 11.03 -11.12 2.68
C LEU A 175 10.32 -11.42 4.00
N ARG A 176 10.12 -12.69 4.34
CA ARG A 176 9.53 -13.10 5.63
C ARG A 176 10.25 -12.52 6.84
N ARG A 177 11.55 -12.22 6.70
CA ARG A 177 12.35 -11.60 7.76
C ARG A 177 11.86 -10.22 8.18
N TYR A 178 11.13 -9.53 7.29
CA TYR A 178 10.57 -8.19 7.57
C TYR A 178 9.15 -8.26 8.16
N ALA A 179 8.46 -9.38 8.04
CA ALA A 179 7.16 -9.58 8.65
C ALA A 179 7.28 -9.74 10.17
N ILE A 180 6.35 -9.16 10.90
CA ILE A 180 6.31 -9.21 12.36
C ILE A 180 5.72 -10.55 12.80
N PRO A 181 6.31 -11.27 13.78
CA PRO A 181 5.66 -12.42 14.38
C PRO A 181 4.55 -11.96 15.33
N GLN A 182 3.43 -12.64 15.35
CA GLN A 182 2.38 -12.39 16.34
C GLN A 182 2.74 -13.08 17.67
N VAL A 183 3.20 -12.31 18.66
CA VAL A 183 3.60 -12.85 19.98
C VAL A 183 2.48 -12.79 21.04
N GLY A 184 1.31 -12.25 20.71
CA GLY A 184 0.16 -12.16 21.62
C GLY A 184 -1.15 -11.98 20.87
N GLU A 185 -2.20 -12.61 21.36
CA GLU A 185 -3.53 -12.58 20.74
C GLU A 185 -4.15 -11.18 20.67
N SER A 186 -3.71 -10.26 21.51
CA SER A 186 -4.19 -8.87 21.52
C SER A 186 -3.43 -7.93 20.58
N MET A 187 -2.36 -8.41 19.93
CA MET A 187 -1.61 -7.62 18.95
C MET A 187 -2.44 -7.40 17.70
N ARG A 188 -2.50 -6.14 17.26
CA ARG A 188 -3.22 -5.73 16.04
C ARG A 188 -2.23 -5.24 15.01
N LEU A 189 -2.47 -5.57 13.74
CA LEU A 189 -1.61 -5.21 12.62
C LEU A 189 -2.41 -4.54 11.51
N LEU A 190 -1.85 -3.46 10.97
CA LEU A 190 -2.24 -2.91 9.67
C LEU A 190 -1.16 -3.26 8.66
N HIS A 191 -1.55 -3.79 7.50
CA HIS A 191 -0.62 -4.24 6.47
C HIS A 191 -1.12 -3.95 5.05
N GLY A 192 -0.33 -4.27 4.05
CA GLY A 192 -0.65 -4.26 2.61
C GLY A 192 -0.13 -5.51 1.93
N HIS A 193 0.60 -5.34 0.81
CA HIS A 193 1.37 -6.34 0.09
C HIS A 193 0.57 -7.34 -0.74
N THR A 194 -0.57 -7.80 -0.27
CA THR A 194 -1.29 -8.94 -0.84
C THR A 194 -2.14 -8.58 -2.04
N HIS A 195 -2.47 -7.29 -2.21
CA HIS A 195 -3.41 -6.81 -3.22
C HIS A 195 -4.79 -7.49 -3.16
N ALA A 196 -5.18 -8.01 -1.99
CA ALA A 196 -6.51 -8.55 -1.79
C ALA A 196 -7.55 -7.43 -1.83
N ASP A 197 -8.74 -7.76 -2.31
CA ASP A 197 -9.87 -6.83 -2.43
C ASP A 197 -10.73 -6.76 -1.17
N THR A 198 -10.30 -7.45 -0.10
CA THR A 198 -10.96 -7.46 1.21
C THR A 198 -10.03 -7.01 2.32
N PRO A 199 -10.55 -6.29 3.35
CA PRO A 199 -9.76 -5.90 4.53
C PRO A 199 -9.30 -7.08 5.39
N HIS A 200 -10.09 -8.15 5.46
CA HIS A 200 -9.81 -9.38 6.19
C HIS A 200 -9.62 -10.55 5.21
N GLU A 201 -8.38 -10.82 4.84
CA GLU A 201 -8.04 -11.91 3.92
C GLU A 201 -7.53 -13.18 4.61
N PHE A 202 -7.13 -13.07 5.87
CA PHE A 202 -6.65 -14.18 6.68
C PHE A 202 -7.63 -14.52 7.81
N ARG A 203 -7.46 -15.69 8.41
CA ARG A 203 -8.27 -16.13 9.55
C ARG A 203 -7.99 -15.35 10.82
N ASN A 204 -6.83 -14.69 10.88
CA ASN A 204 -6.46 -13.86 12.00
C ASN A 204 -7.16 -12.50 11.89
N ARG A 205 -8.15 -12.28 12.74
CA ARG A 205 -8.94 -11.05 12.77
C ARG A 205 -8.25 -9.86 13.43
N ASN A 206 -7.05 -10.07 13.96
CA ASN A 206 -6.21 -9.01 14.52
C ASN A 206 -5.26 -8.41 13.48
N GLU A 207 -5.52 -8.62 12.19
CA GLU A 207 -4.86 -7.91 11.11
C GLU A 207 -5.88 -7.37 10.09
N ILE A 208 -5.58 -6.21 9.54
CA ILE A 208 -6.40 -5.56 8.53
C ILE A 208 -5.50 -5.13 7.37
N ASN A 209 -5.86 -5.56 6.16
CA ASN A 209 -5.27 -5.09 4.93
C ASN A 209 -5.78 -3.66 4.64
N VAL A 210 -4.86 -2.70 4.52
CA VAL A 210 -5.16 -1.30 4.17
C VAL A 210 -4.75 -0.96 2.73
N GLY A 211 -4.49 -1.98 1.90
CA GLY A 211 -4.21 -1.84 0.47
C GLY A 211 -5.38 -1.18 -0.27
N LEU A 212 -5.09 -0.41 -1.30
CA LEU A 212 -6.09 0.37 -2.04
C LEU A 212 -7.24 -0.48 -2.58
N GLU A 213 -6.97 -1.72 -3.00
CA GLU A 213 -7.97 -2.64 -3.53
C GLU A 213 -9.07 -2.95 -2.51
N ALA A 214 -8.69 -3.14 -1.25
CA ALA A 214 -9.61 -3.48 -0.16
C ALA A 214 -10.56 -2.33 0.22
N TRP A 215 -10.23 -1.08 -0.18
CA TRP A 215 -10.91 0.13 0.28
C TRP A 215 -11.40 1.03 -0.87
N ASN A 216 -11.82 0.43 -1.97
CA ASN A 216 -12.32 1.17 -3.14
C ASN A 216 -11.36 2.28 -3.61
N MET A 217 -10.06 1.97 -3.63
CA MET A 217 -8.98 2.87 -4.04
C MET A 217 -8.85 4.13 -3.18
N ARG A 218 -9.25 4.09 -1.88
CA ARG A 218 -9.20 5.21 -0.94
C ARG A 218 -8.48 4.85 0.34
N PRO A 219 -7.82 5.80 1.03
CA PRO A 219 -7.35 5.59 2.39
C PRO A 219 -8.50 5.34 3.36
N VAL A 220 -8.28 4.47 4.34
CA VAL A 220 -9.23 4.18 5.42
C VAL A 220 -8.94 5.01 6.66
N SER A 221 -9.97 5.47 7.36
CA SER A 221 -9.83 6.24 8.59
C SER A 221 -9.54 5.35 9.81
N GLU A 222 -8.84 5.92 10.81
CA GLU A 222 -8.61 5.25 12.10
C GLU A 222 -9.91 4.81 12.78
N ALA A 223 -10.96 5.61 12.71
CA ALA A 223 -12.25 5.28 13.32
C ALA A 223 -12.91 4.05 12.67
N GLU A 224 -12.77 3.89 11.34
CA GLU A 224 -13.25 2.70 10.64
C GLU A 224 -12.47 1.46 11.08
N LEU A 225 -11.15 1.56 11.21
CA LEU A 225 -10.29 0.48 11.64
C LEU A 225 -10.60 0.05 13.09
N VAL A 226 -10.87 1.00 13.99
CA VAL A 226 -11.29 0.69 15.38
C VAL A 226 -12.59 -0.12 15.36
N ARG A 227 -13.59 0.30 14.57
CA ARG A 227 -14.86 -0.44 14.43
C ARG A 227 -14.63 -1.87 13.94
N MET A 228 -13.82 -2.05 12.92
CA MET A 228 -13.54 -3.37 12.37
C MET A 228 -12.84 -4.29 13.39
N PHE A 229 -11.92 -3.77 14.19
CA PHE A 229 -11.29 -4.56 15.27
C PHE A 229 -12.23 -4.88 16.43
N GLN A 230 -13.31 -4.11 16.61
CA GLN A 230 -14.32 -4.37 17.65
C GLN A 230 -15.39 -5.37 17.21
N GLU A 231 -15.72 -5.42 15.91
CA GLU A 231 -16.72 -6.33 15.34
C GLU A 231 -16.21 -7.78 15.19
N ASN A 232 -14.94 -8.00 15.44
CA ASN A 232 -14.23 -9.27 15.37
C ASN A 232 -13.95 -9.84 16.78
#